data_bf57936a80ffb39f9411299fcbe546dd
#
_entry.id   bf57936a80ffb39f9411299fcbe546dd
#
_cell.length_a   1.000
_cell.length_b   1.000
_cell.length_c   1.000
_cell.angle_alpha   90.00
_cell.angle_beta   90.00
_cell.angle_gamma   90.00
#
_symmetry.space_group_name_H-M   'P 1'
#
loop_
_entity.id
_entity.type
_entity.pdbx_description
1 polymer ?
#
loop_
_entity_poly.entity_id
_entity_poly.type
_entity_poly.pdbx_seq_one_letter_code
_entity_poly.pdbx_strand_id
1 'polypeptide(L)'
;MDVYDLLGNVNSADPPTKYLTNGCWIYLVPQFKPESVLILGFAGGTVAGLIRLLYGNVPITAVDIEPCEPKYNVNFVQADAKEFVKTCGKYDVVIVDLYPNDSPNICDFVLTNEFVENLRRIANYIILNTTNNPDLSAYRSLKSYGMNKPNKLGNKIYYYATKEIPNLFVR
;
A
#
# COMPACT_ATOMS: atom_id res chain seq x y z
N MET A 1 0.98 21.37 10.45
CA MET A 1 -0.31 20.80 9.99
C MET A 1 -0.37 19.33 10.45
N ASP A 2 -1.43 18.97 11.15
CA ASP A 2 -1.65 17.59 11.60
C ASP A 2 -2.01 16.71 10.39
N VAL A 3 -1.73 15.43 10.47
CA VAL A 3 -2.12 14.48 9.43
C VAL A 3 -3.62 14.48 9.18
N TYR A 4 -4.43 14.71 10.20
CA TYR A 4 -5.88 14.79 10.04
C TYR A 4 -6.33 16.04 9.30
N ASP A 5 -5.60 17.13 9.42
CA ASP A 5 -5.85 18.32 8.60
C ASP A 5 -5.54 18.05 7.14
N LEU A 6 -4.61 17.13 6.89
CA LEU A 6 -4.17 16.74 5.57
C LEU A 6 -5.04 15.63 4.96
N LEU A 7 -5.66 14.78 5.77
CA LEU A 7 -6.43 13.63 5.30
C LEU A 7 -7.62 14.00 4.39
N GLY A 8 -8.13 15.22 4.52
CA GLY A 8 -9.20 15.70 3.65
C GLY A 8 -8.73 16.24 2.30
N ASN A 9 -7.44 16.50 2.13
CA ASN A 9 -6.95 17.31 1.02
C ASN A 9 -5.64 16.83 0.38
N VAL A 10 -4.93 15.89 0.99
CA VAL A 10 -3.65 15.42 0.48
C VAL A 10 -3.53 13.91 0.57
N ASN A 11 -2.89 13.36 -0.43
CA ASN A 11 -2.64 11.92 -0.52
C ASN A 11 -1.45 11.47 0.32
N SER A 12 -0.69 12.39 0.89
CA SER A 12 0.50 12.10 1.66
C SER A 12 0.87 13.23 2.62
N ALA A 13 1.73 12.90 3.56
CA ALA A 13 2.26 13.83 4.54
C ALA A 13 3.78 13.93 4.47
N ASP A 14 4.30 15.12 4.70
CA ASP A 14 5.73 15.40 4.75
C ASP A 14 6.03 16.42 5.86
N PRO A 15 6.96 16.18 6.79
CA PRO A 15 7.78 14.97 6.92
C PRO A 15 7.01 13.80 7.53
N PRO A 16 7.34 12.56 7.13
CA PRO A 16 6.59 11.36 7.60
C PRO A 16 6.61 11.18 9.12
N THR A 17 7.66 11.63 9.79
CA THR A 17 7.81 11.51 11.25
C THR A 17 6.71 12.18 12.05
N LYS A 18 6.07 13.23 11.53
CA LYS A 18 4.94 13.89 12.19
C LYS A 18 3.69 13.02 12.26
N TYR A 19 3.64 11.95 11.48
CA TYR A 19 2.43 11.19 11.21
C TYR A 19 2.51 9.74 11.67
N LEU A 20 3.53 9.39 12.45
CA LEU A 20 3.69 8.05 13.00
C LEU A 20 2.50 7.59 13.85
N THR A 21 1.85 8.52 14.54
CA THR A 21 0.74 8.23 15.43
C THR A 21 -0.62 8.59 14.85
N ASN A 22 -0.65 9.29 13.73
CA ASN A 22 -1.87 9.79 13.11
C ASN A 22 -2.02 9.26 11.68
N GLY A 23 -3.25 9.11 11.22
CA GLY A 23 -3.58 8.66 9.87
C GLY A 23 -3.40 7.16 9.65
N CYS A 24 -3.58 6.75 8.40
CA CYS A 24 -3.55 5.33 8.04
C CYS A 24 -2.16 4.84 7.58
N TRP A 25 -1.24 5.72 7.26
CA TRP A 25 0.00 5.37 6.55
C TRP A 25 0.91 4.41 7.32
N ILE A 26 0.99 4.53 8.64
CA ILE A 26 1.82 3.61 9.46
C ILE A 26 1.30 2.18 9.38
N TYR A 27 0.00 1.99 9.17
CA TYR A 27 -0.60 0.66 9.03
C TYR A 27 -0.35 0.03 7.66
N LEU A 28 0.11 0.82 6.68
CA LEU A 28 0.56 0.32 5.38
C LEU A 28 2.03 -0.12 5.40
N VAL A 29 2.76 0.21 6.44
CA VAL A 29 4.15 -0.22 6.60
C VAL A 29 4.19 -1.67 7.09
N PRO A 30 5.02 -2.54 6.47
CA PRO A 30 5.19 -3.91 6.95
C PRO A 30 5.65 -3.95 8.40
N GLN A 31 5.17 -4.94 9.17
CA GLN A 31 5.54 -5.13 10.58
C GLN A 31 6.88 -5.87 10.75
N PHE A 32 7.52 -6.20 9.68
CA PHE A 32 8.84 -6.83 9.61
C PHE A 32 9.65 -6.11 8.54
N LYS A 33 10.98 -6.19 8.62
CA LYS A 33 11.85 -5.62 7.58
C LYS A 33 11.69 -6.41 6.28
N PRO A 34 11.10 -5.83 5.22
CA PRO A 34 10.93 -6.53 3.95
C PRO A 34 12.25 -6.57 3.17
N GLU A 35 12.42 -7.57 2.31
CA GLU A 35 13.55 -7.64 1.39
C GLU A 35 13.40 -6.69 0.20
N SER A 36 12.17 -6.46 -0.26
CA SER A 36 11.82 -5.52 -1.33
C SER A 36 10.37 -5.10 -1.21
N VAL A 37 10.05 -3.89 -1.66
CA VAL A 37 8.69 -3.33 -1.58
C VAL A 37 8.28 -2.75 -2.92
N LEU A 38 7.05 -3.05 -3.33
CA LEU A 38 6.35 -2.36 -4.40
C LEU A 38 5.21 -1.56 -3.79
N ILE A 39 5.17 -0.26 -4.04
CA ILE A 39 4.08 0.62 -3.64
C ILE A 39 3.27 0.99 -4.88
N LEU A 40 2.01 0.60 -4.90
CA LEU A 40 1.06 0.97 -5.93
C LEU A 40 0.20 2.13 -5.40
N GLY A 41 0.40 3.32 -5.98
CA GLY A 41 -0.13 4.57 -5.50
C GLY A 41 0.87 5.30 -4.59
N PHE A 42 1.67 6.18 -5.16
CA PHE A 42 2.79 6.81 -4.44
C PHE A 42 2.44 8.17 -3.84
N ALA A 43 1.75 9.01 -4.61
CA ALA A 43 1.44 10.40 -4.28
C ALA A 43 2.65 11.18 -3.73
N GLY A 44 2.61 11.65 -2.50
CA GLY A 44 3.72 12.38 -1.85
C GLY A 44 4.76 11.48 -1.15
N GLY A 45 4.58 10.16 -1.15
CA GLY A 45 5.59 9.22 -0.68
C GLY A 45 5.64 8.96 0.83
N THR A 46 4.60 9.28 1.58
CA THR A 46 4.60 9.10 3.04
C THR A 46 4.92 7.69 3.47
N VAL A 47 4.35 6.68 2.81
CA VAL A 47 4.61 5.26 3.15
C VAL A 47 6.08 4.91 2.91
N ALA A 48 6.65 5.34 1.79
CA ALA A 48 8.07 5.14 1.49
C ALA A 48 8.97 5.80 2.55
N GLY A 49 8.63 7.03 2.95
CA GLY A 49 9.35 7.74 4.01
C GLY A 49 9.32 7.00 5.35
N LEU A 50 8.18 6.43 5.73
CA LEU A 50 8.04 5.63 6.94
C LEU A 50 8.84 4.33 6.86
N ILE A 51 8.85 3.65 5.71
CA ILE A 51 9.67 2.45 5.50
C ILE A 51 11.15 2.77 5.66
N ARG A 52 11.62 3.88 5.08
CA ARG A 52 13.00 4.36 5.25
C ARG A 52 13.35 4.64 6.69
N LEU A 53 12.45 5.31 7.42
CA LEU A 53 12.65 5.62 8.83
C LEU A 53 12.79 4.36 9.69
N LEU A 54 11.96 3.34 9.45
CA LEU A 54 11.90 2.14 10.29
C LEU A 54 12.90 1.07 9.87
N TYR A 55 13.16 0.91 8.58
CA TYR A 55 13.92 -0.22 8.03
C TYR A 55 15.15 0.17 7.21
N GLY A 56 15.38 1.46 7.01
CA GLY A 56 16.55 1.93 6.30
C GLY A 56 16.52 1.66 4.79
N ASN A 57 17.61 1.15 4.25
CA ASN A 57 17.82 1.05 2.80
C ASN A 57 17.23 -0.23 2.19
N VAL A 58 15.92 -0.37 2.27
CA VAL A 58 15.18 -1.45 1.59
C VAL A 58 14.91 -1.02 0.14
N PRO A 59 15.08 -1.90 -0.86
CA PRO A 59 14.68 -1.59 -2.24
C PRO A 59 13.18 -1.32 -2.34
N ILE A 60 12.82 -0.11 -2.81
CA ILE A 60 11.44 0.31 -2.99
C ILE A 60 11.23 0.73 -4.44
N THR A 61 10.27 0.11 -5.10
CA THR A 61 9.70 0.58 -6.36
C THR A 61 8.32 1.18 -6.07
N ALA A 62 8.06 2.35 -6.61
CA ALA A 62 6.78 3.03 -6.47
C ALA A 62 6.17 3.33 -7.84
N VAL A 63 4.89 3.04 -7.99
CA VAL A 63 4.14 3.23 -9.24
C VAL A 63 2.98 4.16 -8.99
N ASP A 64 2.84 5.16 -9.84
CA ASP A 64 1.68 6.04 -9.85
C ASP A 64 1.36 6.43 -11.30
N ILE A 65 0.09 6.59 -11.62
CA ILE A 65 -0.34 7.03 -12.94
C ILE A 65 -0.04 8.53 -13.14
N GLU A 66 -0.07 9.28 -12.04
CA GLU A 66 0.31 10.69 -12.04
C GLU A 66 1.81 10.86 -11.91
N PRO A 67 2.40 11.91 -12.50
CA PRO A 67 3.79 12.23 -12.25
C PRO A 67 3.99 12.64 -10.79
N CYS A 68 4.88 11.96 -10.11
CA CYS A 68 5.26 12.27 -8.74
C CYS A 68 6.73 12.64 -8.65
N GLU A 69 7.05 13.56 -7.74
CA GLU A 69 8.44 13.85 -7.43
C GLU A 69 9.06 12.65 -6.70
N PRO A 70 10.16 12.06 -7.22
CA PRO A 70 10.82 10.97 -6.53
C PRO A 70 11.38 11.44 -5.19
N LYS A 71 10.98 10.76 -4.11
CA LYS A 71 11.45 11.02 -2.75
C LYS A 71 11.91 9.73 -2.09
N TYR A 72 12.71 9.86 -1.04
CA TYR A 72 13.10 8.74 -0.19
C TYR A 72 13.86 7.62 -0.92
N ASN A 73 14.59 7.98 -1.97
CA ASN A 73 15.41 7.05 -2.74
C ASN A 73 14.59 5.84 -3.28
N VAL A 74 13.42 6.10 -3.80
CA VAL A 74 12.59 5.09 -4.46
C VAL A 74 12.88 5.03 -5.97
N ASN A 75 12.72 3.85 -6.55
CA ASN A 75 12.62 3.71 -8.00
C ASN A 75 11.18 4.04 -8.42
N PHE A 76 10.95 5.28 -8.84
CA PHE A 76 9.63 5.73 -9.28
C PHE A 76 9.37 5.38 -10.74
N VAL A 77 8.20 4.79 -11.01
CA VAL A 77 7.72 4.46 -12.35
C VAL A 77 6.36 5.11 -12.55
N GLN A 78 6.26 6.02 -13.53
CA GLN A 78 4.98 6.56 -13.94
C GLN A 78 4.30 5.55 -14.86
N ALA A 79 3.28 4.87 -14.36
CA ALA A 79 2.55 3.86 -15.10
C ALA A 79 1.16 3.61 -14.47
N ASP A 80 0.28 3.02 -15.25
CA ASP A 80 -0.95 2.44 -14.74
C ASP A 80 -0.63 1.17 -13.96
N ALA A 81 -0.95 1.14 -12.67
CA ALA A 81 -0.70 -0.01 -11.80
C ALA A 81 -1.37 -1.29 -12.32
N LYS A 82 -2.56 -1.17 -12.93
CA LYS A 82 -3.26 -2.30 -13.55
C LYS A 82 -2.42 -3.00 -14.61
N GLU A 83 -1.73 -2.22 -15.42
CA GLU A 83 -0.87 -2.76 -16.49
C GLU A 83 0.51 -3.16 -15.95
N PHE A 84 1.07 -2.38 -15.03
CA PHE A 84 2.39 -2.64 -14.45
C PHE A 84 2.48 -4.02 -13.79
N VAL A 85 1.46 -4.41 -13.02
CA VAL A 85 1.47 -5.71 -12.30
C VAL A 85 1.40 -6.93 -13.21
N LYS A 86 1.02 -6.77 -14.47
CA LYS A 86 0.95 -7.87 -15.44
C LYS A 86 2.34 -8.40 -15.82
N THR A 87 3.35 -7.54 -15.81
CA THR A 87 4.68 -7.86 -16.38
C THR A 87 5.85 -7.59 -15.44
N CYS A 88 5.63 -6.97 -14.30
CA CYS A 88 6.72 -6.69 -13.34
C CYS A 88 7.27 -7.96 -12.70
N GLY A 89 8.44 -7.84 -12.08
CA GLY A 89 9.07 -8.89 -11.30
C GLY A 89 8.40 -9.11 -9.94
N LYS A 90 9.06 -9.91 -9.11
CA LYS A 90 8.58 -10.25 -7.77
C LYS A 90 9.08 -9.27 -6.72
N TYR A 91 8.25 -9.04 -5.71
CA TYR A 91 8.54 -8.25 -4.52
C TYR A 91 8.17 -9.05 -3.27
N ASP A 92 8.85 -8.77 -2.18
CA ASP A 92 8.50 -9.37 -0.90
C ASP A 92 7.15 -8.86 -0.41
N VAL A 93 6.96 -7.53 -0.43
CA VAL A 93 5.71 -6.87 -0.04
C VAL A 93 5.19 -5.98 -1.16
N VAL A 94 3.91 -6.09 -1.46
CA VAL A 94 3.18 -5.15 -2.33
C VAL A 94 2.15 -4.39 -1.50
N ILE A 95 2.24 -3.07 -1.51
CA ILE A 95 1.32 -2.17 -0.83
C ILE A 95 0.39 -1.57 -1.88
N VAL A 96 -0.91 -1.78 -1.70
CA VAL A 96 -1.95 -1.33 -2.64
C VAL A 96 -2.71 -0.18 -2.01
N ASP A 97 -2.50 1.01 -2.55
CA ASP A 97 -3.11 2.27 -2.10
C ASP A 97 -3.58 3.08 -3.31
N LEU A 98 -4.53 2.51 -4.05
CA LEU A 98 -4.96 2.97 -5.37
C LEU A 98 -6.36 3.59 -5.31
N TYR A 99 -6.39 4.92 -5.37
CA TYR A 99 -7.62 5.71 -5.38
C TYR A 99 -7.62 6.66 -6.58
N PRO A 100 -8.75 6.75 -7.31
CA PRO A 100 -8.91 7.80 -8.30
C PRO A 100 -8.93 9.18 -7.63
N ASN A 101 -8.47 10.20 -8.32
CA ASN A 101 -8.45 11.58 -7.78
C ASN A 101 -9.83 12.16 -7.49
N ASP A 102 -10.85 11.62 -8.13
CA ASP A 102 -12.25 12.12 -8.09
C ASP A 102 -13.19 11.23 -7.27
N SER A 103 -12.66 10.22 -6.59
CA SER A 103 -13.46 9.26 -5.84
C SER A 103 -12.83 8.91 -4.49
N PRO A 104 -13.64 8.79 -3.42
CA PRO A 104 -13.16 8.27 -2.15
C PRO A 104 -13.03 6.74 -2.14
N ASN A 105 -13.47 6.07 -3.21
CA ASN A 105 -13.43 4.61 -3.31
C ASN A 105 -12.15 4.13 -3.98
N ILE A 106 -11.69 2.95 -3.59
CA ILE A 106 -10.58 2.27 -4.25
C ILE A 106 -10.88 2.05 -5.74
N CYS A 107 -9.84 2.03 -6.57
CA CYS A 107 -9.99 1.74 -8.00
C CYS A 107 -10.67 0.38 -8.22
N ASP A 108 -11.65 0.31 -9.10
CA ASP A 108 -12.45 -0.90 -9.33
C ASP A 108 -11.62 -2.12 -9.74
N PHE A 109 -10.56 -1.93 -10.52
CA PHE A 109 -9.73 -3.04 -10.99
C PHE A 109 -9.02 -3.76 -9.84
N VAL A 110 -8.78 -3.10 -8.71
CA VAL A 110 -8.17 -3.70 -7.51
C VAL A 110 -9.03 -4.84 -6.97
N LEU A 111 -10.33 -4.78 -7.19
CA LEU A 111 -11.32 -5.74 -6.69
C LEU A 111 -11.57 -6.92 -7.64
N THR A 112 -10.84 -7.00 -8.75
CA THR A 112 -11.01 -8.05 -9.75
C THR A 112 -10.16 -9.28 -9.46
N ASN A 113 -10.64 -10.45 -9.88
CA ASN A 113 -9.86 -11.69 -9.81
C ASN A 113 -8.55 -11.60 -10.60
N GLU A 114 -8.57 -10.93 -11.77
CA GLU A 114 -7.37 -10.75 -12.59
C GLU A 114 -6.27 -9.99 -11.83
N PHE A 115 -6.63 -8.90 -11.17
CA PHE A 115 -5.66 -8.12 -10.38
C PHE A 115 -5.10 -8.94 -9.22
N VAL A 116 -5.95 -9.67 -8.50
CA VAL A 116 -5.51 -10.53 -7.40
C VAL A 116 -4.58 -11.64 -7.88
N GLU A 117 -4.85 -12.26 -9.02
CA GLU A 117 -3.96 -13.27 -9.59
C GLU A 117 -2.59 -12.66 -9.98
N ASN A 118 -2.56 -11.44 -10.49
CA ASN A 118 -1.30 -10.73 -10.71
C ASN A 118 -0.56 -10.46 -9.38
N LEU A 119 -1.26 -10.01 -8.35
CA LEU A 119 -0.66 -9.83 -7.01
C LEU A 119 -0.11 -11.14 -6.46
N ARG A 120 -0.83 -12.25 -6.63
CA ARG A 120 -0.38 -13.58 -6.21
C ARG A 120 0.95 -13.96 -6.86
N ARG A 121 1.12 -13.63 -8.11
CA ARG A 121 2.33 -13.93 -8.88
C ARG A 121 3.53 -13.10 -8.44
N ILE A 122 3.31 -11.83 -8.05
CA ILE A 122 4.40 -10.86 -7.81
C ILE A 122 4.71 -10.61 -6.33
N ALA A 123 3.85 -11.01 -5.40
CA ALA A 123 3.97 -10.67 -3.98
C ALA A 123 4.02 -11.91 -3.09
N ASN A 124 4.83 -11.85 -2.03
CA ASN A 124 4.71 -12.77 -0.89
C ASN A 124 3.65 -12.26 0.10
N TYR A 125 3.62 -10.94 0.32
CA TYR A 125 2.68 -10.28 1.22
C TYR A 125 2.00 -9.11 0.52
N ILE A 126 0.73 -8.89 0.83
CA ILE A 126 -0.07 -7.81 0.28
C ILE A 126 -0.66 -7.01 1.43
N ILE A 127 -0.47 -5.70 1.40
CA ILE A 127 -1.12 -4.77 2.32
C ILE A 127 -2.06 -3.90 1.49
N LEU A 128 -3.35 -3.98 1.78
CA LEU A 128 -4.42 -3.36 0.99
C LEU A 128 -5.14 -2.30 1.80
N ASN A 129 -5.07 -1.05 1.37
CA ASN A 129 -5.84 0.05 1.92
C ASN A 129 -7.21 0.13 1.24
N THR A 130 -8.27 0.11 2.03
CA THR A 130 -9.65 0.23 1.54
C THR A 130 -10.42 1.32 2.27
N THR A 131 -11.50 1.78 1.63
CA THR A 131 -12.54 2.63 2.21
C THR A 131 -13.91 2.12 1.77
N ASN A 132 -14.96 2.50 2.51
CA ASN A 132 -16.35 2.25 2.11
C ASN A 132 -16.73 0.77 1.91
N ASN A 133 -16.06 -0.14 2.62
CA ASN A 133 -16.39 -1.57 2.65
C ASN A 133 -16.56 -2.20 1.26
N PRO A 134 -15.54 -2.19 0.39
CA PRO A 134 -15.65 -2.79 -0.92
C PRO A 134 -15.83 -4.31 -0.84
N ASP A 135 -16.34 -4.91 -1.91
CA ASP A 135 -16.41 -6.36 -2.04
C ASP A 135 -15.01 -6.95 -2.27
N LEU A 136 -14.47 -7.61 -1.24
CA LEU A 136 -13.16 -8.24 -1.25
C LEU A 136 -13.20 -9.75 -1.59
N SER A 137 -14.26 -10.22 -2.23
CA SER A 137 -14.41 -11.64 -2.56
C SER A 137 -13.27 -12.22 -3.40
N ALA A 138 -12.65 -11.39 -4.27
CA ALA A 138 -11.49 -11.79 -5.06
C ALA A 138 -10.26 -12.16 -4.20
N TYR A 139 -10.18 -11.64 -2.98
CA TYR A 139 -9.07 -11.89 -2.04
C TYR A 139 -9.27 -13.13 -1.15
N ARG A 140 -10.41 -13.81 -1.25
CA ARG A 140 -10.71 -14.98 -0.41
C ARG A 140 -9.74 -16.14 -0.58
N SER A 141 -9.12 -16.25 -1.74
CA SER A 141 -8.12 -17.29 -2.02
C SER A 141 -6.78 -17.05 -1.35
N LEU A 142 -6.55 -15.86 -0.78
CA LEU A 142 -5.35 -15.51 -0.07
C LEU A 142 -5.51 -15.77 1.44
N LYS A 143 -4.39 -16.05 2.11
CA LYS A 143 -4.37 -16.15 3.57
C LYS A 143 -4.52 -14.76 4.18
N SER A 144 -5.58 -14.54 4.95
CA SER A 144 -5.78 -13.28 5.68
C SER A 144 -5.10 -13.33 7.04
N TYR A 145 -4.39 -12.26 7.39
CA TYR A 145 -3.75 -12.05 8.71
C TYR A 145 -4.41 -10.93 9.50
N GLY A 146 -5.61 -10.55 9.11
CA GLY A 146 -6.40 -9.59 9.86
C GLY A 146 -6.61 -8.26 9.16
N MET A 147 -7.11 -7.30 9.92
CA MET A 147 -7.49 -5.99 9.44
C MET A 147 -7.34 -4.97 10.54
N ASN A 148 -6.84 -3.78 10.21
CA ASN A 148 -6.79 -2.61 11.08
C ASN A 148 -7.75 -1.52 10.62
N LYS A 149 -8.32 -0.79 11.58
CA LYS A 149 -9.18 0.37 11.37
C LYS A 149 -8.50 1.61 11.96
N PRO A 150 -7.56 2.22 11.24
CA PRO A 150 -6.66 3.21 11.85
C PRO A 150 -7.28 4.56 12.17
N ASN A 151 -8.38 4.93 11.53
CA ASN A 151 -8.88 6.30 11.64
C ASN A 151 -10.40 6.41 11.53
N LYS A 152 -10.90 7.63 11.79
CA LYS A 152 -12.32 7.97 11.68
C LYS A 152 -12.81 8.12 10.24
N LEU A 153 -11.92 8.21 9.27
CA LEU A 153 -12.27 8.34 7.85
C LEU A 153 -12.72 7.02 7.22
N GLY A 154 -12.73 5.94 7.99
CA GLY A 154 -13.24 4.67 7.54
C GLY A 154 -12.24 3.83 6.74
N ASN A 155 -10.95 4.16 6.78
CA ASN A 155 -9.93 3.28 6.22
C ASN A 155 -9.92 1.95 6.94
N LYS A 156 -9.83 0.88 6.14
CA LYS A 156 -9.59 -0.48 6.62
C LYS A 156 -8.40 -1.05 5.86
N ILE A 157 -7.38 -1.44 6.60
CA ILE A 157 -6.15 -2.00 6.04
C ILE A 157 -6.17 -3.50 6.25
N TYR A 158 -6.11 -4.25 5.15
CA TYR A 158 -6.10 -5.70 5.16
C TYR A 158 -4.70 -6.24 4.87
N TYR A 159 -4.36 -7.35 5.52
CA TYR A 159 -3.06 -8.00 5.41
C TYR A 159 -3.24 -9.42 4.88
N TYR A 160 -2.61 -9.70 3.75
CA TYR A 160 -2.69 -11.01 3.09
C TYR A 160 -1.30 -11.58 2.83
N ALA A 161 -1.22 -12.90 2.77
CA ALA A 161 -0.07 -13.60 2.23
C ALA A 161 -0.49 -14.55 1.11
N THR A 162 0.40 -14.70 0.15
CA THR A 162 0.22 -15.64 -0.97
C THR A 162 0.80 -17.01 -0.67
N LYS A 163 1.58 -17.12 0.42
CA LYS A 163 2.19 -18.35 0.93
C LYS A 163 1.83 -18.51 2.39
N GLU A 164 1.80 -19.74 2.89
CA GLU A 164 1.77 -19.96 4.33
C GLU A 164 3.10 -19.49 4.96
N ILE A 165 3.00 -18.48 5.80
CA ILE A 165 4.15 -17.97 6.53
C ILE A 165 3.73 -17.85 8.00
N PRO A 166 4.48 -18.51 8.91
CA PRO A 166 4.13 -18.46 10.31
C PRO A 166 4.38 -17.06 10.89
N ASN A 167 3.34 -16.49 11.51
CA ASN A 167 3.40 -15.41 12.50
C ASN A 167 4.03 -14.05 12.10
N LEU A 168 4.12 -13.67 10.83
CA LEU A 168 4.77 -12.42 10.43
C LEU A 168 3.88 -11.17 10.49
N PHE A 169 2.55 -11.33 10.49
CA PHE A 169 1.58 -10.23 10.63
C PHE A 169 0.82 -10.23 11.95
N VAL A 170 1.18 -11.09 12.87
CA VAL A 170 0.53 -11.15 14.19
C VAL A 170 1.13 -10.08 15.08
N ARG A 171 0.29 -9.18 15.51
CA ARG A 171 0.59 -8.22 16.57
C ARG A 171 0.07 -8.73 17.91
#